data_eb91ed59e73a694f1463fdce10f43711
#
_entry.id   eb91ed59e73a694f1463fdce10f43711
#
_cell.length_a   1.000
_cell.length_b   1.000
_cell.length_c   1.000
_cell.angle_alpha   90.00
_cell.angle_beta   90.00
_cell.angle_gamma   90.00
#
_symmetry.space_group_name_H-M   'P 1'
#
loop_
_entity.id
_entity.type
_entity.pdbx_description
1 polymer ?
#
loop_
_entity_poly.entity_id
_entity_poly.type
_entity_poly.pdbx_seq_one_letter_code
_entity_poly.pdbx_strand_id
1 'polypeptide(L)'
;DNENAYFLNMNGKLYKMNFRLDTLEELTKDRYTVLNNISRKDKTGTPTYEGDIITWNYGNGDEYSNVFYDDYFKCYCIKITDRKNNKFTKSKKPIYFLEIGYKILGNIFENPNLIEEYNLEVV
;
A
#
# COMPACT_ATOMS: atom_id res chain seq x y z
N ASP A 1 6.37 -14.85 -11.33
CA ASP A 1 6.53 -15.76 -12.44
C ASP A 1 8.01 -15.94 -12.76
N ASN A 2 8.51 -17.18 -12.71
CA ASN A 2 9.91 -17.51 -12.90
C ASN A 2 10.38 -17.37 -14.37
N GLU A 3 9.46 -17.22 -15.31
CA GLU A 3 9.79 -17.08 -16.73
C GLU A 3 9.99 -15.63 -17.16
N ASN A 4 9.66 -14.68 -16.31
CA ASN A 4 9.70 -13.26 -16.61
C ASN A 4 10.56 -12.49 -15.63
N ALA A 5 11.26 -11.50 -16.15
CA ALA A 5 11.92 -10.49 -15.34
C ALA A 5 11.38 -9.11 -15.76
N TYR A 6 11.33 -8.20 -14.81
CA TYR A 6 10.89 -6.82 -15.05
C TYR A 6 12.02 -5.88 -14.66
N PHE A 7 12.22 -4.84 -15.45
CA PHE A 7 13.24 -3.83 -15.11
C PHE A 7 12.85 -2.46 -15.66
N LEU A 8 13.27 -1.43 -14.93
CA LEU A 8 13.11 -0.04 -15.33
C LEU A 8 14.44 0.46 -15.90
N ASN A 9 14.37 1.20 -17.01
CA ASN A 9 15.56 1.90 -17.51
C ASN A 9 15.66 3.30 -16.87
N MET A 10 16.74 4.01 -17.20
CA MET A 10 17.00 5.34 -16.64
C MET A 10 15.96 6.40 -17.03
N ASN A 11 15.19 6.16 -18.08
CA ASN A 11 14.13 7.06 -18.56
C ASN A 11 12.76 6.71 -17.96
N GLY A 12 12.72 5.78 -17.01
CA GLY A 12 11.47 5.37 -16.36
C GLY A 12 10.61 4.43 -17.18
N LYS A 13 11.14 3.87 -18.27
CA LYS A 13 10.41 2.89 -19.06
C LYS A 13 10.54 1.50 -18.44
N LEU A 14 9.43 0.78 -18.36
CA LEU A 14 9.37 -0.57 -17.80
C LEU A 14 9.40 -1.59 -18.94
N TYR A 15 10.25 -2.58 -18.78
CA TYR A 15 10.39 -3.68 -19.73
C TYR A 15 10.10 -5.00 -19.06
N LYS A 16 9.50 -5.91 -19.81
CA LYS A 16 9.28 -7.30 -19.43
C LYS A 16 10.11 -8.19 -20.37
N MET A 17 10.98 -9.00 -19.81
CA MET A 17 11.73 -10.01 -20.56
C MET A 17 11.17 -11.39 -20.23
N ASN A 18 10.79 -12.14 -21.28
CA ASN A 18 10.40 -13.53 -21.14
C ASN A 18 11.57 -14.41 -21.56
N PHE A 19 12.17 -15.11 -20.61
CA PHE A 19 13.38 -15.92 -20.84
C PHE A 19 13.10 -17.17 -21.71
N ARG A 20 11.90 -17.69 -21.65
CA ARG A 20 11.52 -18.87 -22.42
C ARG A 20 11.36 -18.55 -23.90
N LEU A 21 10.77 -17.39 -24.20
CA LEU A 21 10.49 -16.94 -25.56
C LEU A 21 11.59 -16.05 -26.13
N ASP A 22 12.56 -15.67 -25.31
CA ASP A 22 13.62 -14.74 -25.65
C ASP A 22 13.08 -13.43 -26.25
N THR A 23 12.05 -12.88 -25.60
CA THR A 23 11.38 -11.65 -26.03
C THR A 23 11.55 -10.54 -25.02
N LEU A 24 11.63 -9.31 -25.51
CA LEU A 24 11.65 -8.09 -24.70
C LEU A 24 10.44 -7.24 -25.11
N GLU A 25 9.66 -6.84 -24.12
CA GLU A 25 8.46 -6.05 -24.33
C GLU A 25 8.50 -4.79 -23.48
N GLU A 26 8.30 -3.61 -24.07
CA GLU A 26 8.09 -2.38 -23.35
C GLU A 26 6.64 -2.36 -22.84
N LEU A 27 6.47 -2.09 -21.54
CA LEU A 27 5.15 -1.99 -20.94
C LEU A 27 4.72 -0.52 -20.85
N THR A 28 3.51 -0.23 -21.30
CA THR A 28 2.92 1.10 -21.19
C THR A 28 2.26 1.28 -19.82
N LYS A 29 2.10 2.54 -19.39
CA LYS A 29 1.58 2.86 -18.06
C LYS A 29 0.17 2.35 -17.77
N ASP A 30 -0.63 2.09 -18.80
CA ASP A 30 -1.96 1.49 -18.64
C ASP A 30 -1.91 -0.01 -18.35
N ARG A 31 -0.73 -0.64 -18.50
CA ARG A 31 -0.54 -2.08 -18.29
C ARG A 31 0.17 -2.42 -16.97
N TYR A 32 0.60 -1.42 -16.21
CA TYR A 32 1.26 -1.64 -14.92
C TYR A 32 1.04 -0.47 -13.98
N THR A 33 1.21 -0.75 -12.69
CA THR A 33 1.22 0.26 -11.65
C THR A 33 2.54 0.16 -10.89
N VAL A 34 3.23 1.30 -10.74
CA VAL A 34 4.45 1.37 -9.93
C VAL A 34 4.06 1.67 -8.49
N LEU A 35 4.43 0.77 -7.57
CA LEU A 35 4.16 0.94 -6.15
C LEU A 35 5.43 1.40 -5.45
N ASN A 36 5.33 2.50 -4.72
CA ASN A 36 6.46 3.05 -3.97
C ASN A 36 6.65 2.33 -2.65
N ASN A 37 7.88 1.86 -2.41
CA ASN A 37 8.29 1.33 -1.12
C ASN A 37 8.40 2.51 -0.15
N ILE A 38 7.72 2.43 1.00
CA ILE A 38 7.68 3.53 1.96
C ILE A 38 8.81 3.46 3.01
N SER A 39 9.76 2.53 2.83
CA SER A 39 10.90 2.32 3.72
C SER A 39 10.52 1.90 5.14
N ARG A 40 9.41 1.17 5.27
CA ARG A 40 8.96 0.59 6.54
C ARG A 40 8.59 -0.86 6.32
N LYS A 41 8.65 -1.63 7.40
CA LYS A 41 8.23 -3.04 7.41
C LYS A 41 7.10 -3.21 8.42
N ASP A 42 6.21 -4.15 8.14
CA ASP A 42 5.20 -4.52 9.10
C ASP A 42 5.83 -5.37 10.23
N LYS A 43 5.05 -5.75 11.22
CA LYS A 43 5.56 -6.51 12.37
C LYS A 43 6.02 -7.91 12.03
N THR A 44 5.73 -8.41 10.83
CA THR A 44 6.25 -9.70 10.34
C THR A 44 7.55 -9.53 9.55
N GLY A 45 8.01 -8.30 9.32
CA GLY A 45 9.19 -7.99 8.54
C GLY A 45 8.93 -7.80 7.05
N THR A 46 7.68 -7.76 6.64
CA THR A 46 7.30 -7.56 5.24
C THR A 46 7.40 -6.09 4.86
N PRO A 47 8.11 -5.75 3.77
CA PRO A 47 8.19 -4.36 3.31
C PRO A 47 6.82 -3.80 2.95
N THR A 48 6.60 -2.54 3.28
CA THR A 48 5.33 -1.84 3.04
C THR A 48 5.43 -0.97 1.80
N TYR A 49 4.37 -1.00 0.99
CA TYR A 49 4.26 -0.20 -0.23
C TYR A 49 3.03 0.70 -0.18
N GLU A 50 3.10 1.80 -0.92
CA GLU A 50 1.95 2.66 -1.14
C GLU A 50 0.78 1.82 -1.70
N GLY A 51 -0.40 1.97 -1.12
CA GLY A 51 -1.57 1.19 -1.52
C GLY A 51 -1.79 -0.07 -0.71
N ASP A 52 -0.82 -0.48 0.12
CA ASP A 52 -1.02 -1.63 1.00
C ASP A 52 -2.17 -1.38 1.97
N ILE A 53 -2.93 -2.44 2.24
CA ILE A 53 -4.01 -2.43 3.23
C ILE A 53 -3.44 -3.06 4.50
N ILE A 54 -3.50 -2.34 5.59
CA ILE A 54 -2.91 -2.73 6.87
C ILE A 54 -3.96 -2.77 7.98
N THR A 55 -3.65 -3.53 9.02
CA THR A 55 -4.48 -3.62 10.22
C THR A 55 -3.62 -3.50 11.47
N TRP A 56 -4.19 -2.93 12.51
CA TRP A 56 -3.57 -2.78 13.83
C TRP A 56 -4.64 -2.77 14.91
N ASN A 57 -4.20 -2.95 16.19
CA ASN A 57 -5.12 -2.95 17.31
C ASN A 57 -4.42 -2.35 18.54
N TYR A 58 -4.97 -1.24 19.05
CA TYR A 58 -4.50 -0.59 20.27
C TYR A 58 -5.30 -1.02 21.50
N GLY A 59 -6.11 -2.08 21.40
CA GLY A 59 -6.93 -2.57 22.50
C GLY A 59 -8.41 -2.26 22.38
N ASN A 60 -8.81 -1.49 21.38
CA ASN A 60 -10.19 -1.09 21.13
C ASN A 60 -10.82 -1.82 19.94
N GLY A 61 -10.21 -2.91 19.51
CA GLY A 61 -10.61 -3.65 18.32
C GLY A 61 -9.68 -3.38 17.14
N ASP A 62 -9.85 -4.17 16.08
CA ASP A 62 -9.03 -4.06 14.88
C ASP A 62 -9.43 -2.84 14.07
N GLU A 63 -8.44 -2.11 13.59
CA GLU A 63 -8.61 -1.02 12.66
C GLU A 63 -7.94 -1.36 11.33
N TYR A 64 -8.40 -0.72 10.26
CA TYR A 64 -7.95 -1.00 8.90
C TYR A 64 -7.79 0.30 8.13
N SER A 65 -6.75 0.38 7.30
CA SER A 65 -6.54 1.52 6.41
C SER A 65 -5.66 1.10 5.24
N ASN A 66 -5.77 1.81 4.13
CA ASN A 66 -4.75 1.75 3.09
C ASN A 66 -3.68 2.79 3.37
N VAL A 67 -2.47 2.54 2.85
CA VAL A 67 -1.34 3.44 2.95
C VAL A 67 -1.35 4.37 1.74
N PHE A 68 -1.31 5.67 1.96
CA PHE A 68 -1.33 6.67 0.90
C PHE A 68 -0.38 7.82 1.21
N TYR A 69 0.10 8.50 0.15
CA TYR A 69 0.90 9.71 0.33
C TYR A 69 -0.01 10.91 0.52
N ASP A 70 0.27 11.72 1.53
CA ASP A 70 -0.50 12.92 1.81
C ASP A 70 0.34 14.18 1.57
N ASP A 71 -0.13 15.07 0.70
CA ASP A 71 0.59 16.29 0.34
C ASP A 71 0.65 17.31 1.47
N TYR A 72 -0.32 17.30 2.36
CA TYR A 72 -0.32 18.20 3.53
C TYR A 72 0.75 17.80 4.52
N PHE A 73 0.79 16.51 4.90
CA PHE A 73 1.79 16.00 5.84
C PHE A 73 3.14 15.69 5.20
N LYS A 74 3.21 15.67 3.87
CA LYS A 74 4.44 15.36 3.11
C LYS A 74 5.04 14.00 3.48
N CYS A 75 4.21 13.03 3.77
CA CYS A 75 4.64 11.67 4.11
C CYS A 75 3.53 10.66 3.86
N TYR A 76 3.86 9.39 4.02
CA TYR A 76 2.87 8.32 3.90
C TYR A 76 2.00 8.27 5.15
N CYS A 77 0.70 8.21 4.92
CA CYS A 77 -0.33 8.31 5.94
C CYS A 77 -1.29 7.15 5.90
N ILE A 78 -2.05 7.04 6.95
CA ILE A 78 -3.18 6.14 7.11
C ILE A 78 -4.35 6.93 7.69
N LYS A 79 -5.52 6.34 7.69
CA LYS A 79 -6.68 6.92 8.37
C LYS A 79 -6.95 6.13 9.64
N ILE A 80 -6.94 6.81 10.76
CA ILE A 80 -7.24 6.22 12.06
C ILE A 80 -8.58 6.72 12.56
N THR A 81 -9.22 5.94 13.43
CA THR A 81 -10.48 6.33 14.06
C THR A 81 -10.19 7.19 15.26
N ASP A 82 -10.68 8.44 15.22
CA ASP A 82 -10.67 9.33 16.37
C ASP A 82 -12.03 9.26 17.05
N ARG A 83 -12.00 9.21 18.38
CA ARG A 83 -13.20 9.31 19.20
C ARG A 83 -13.20 10.66 19.90
N LYS A 84 -14.16 11.51 19.53
CA LYS A 84 -14.30 12.83 20.11
C LYS A 84 -15.77 13.16 20.33
N ASN A 85 -16.14 13.53 21.54
CA ASN A 85 -17.53 13.89 21.90
C ASN A 85 -18.54 12.79 21.55
N ASN A 86 -18.21 11.53 21.83
CA ASN A 86 -19.02 10.35 21.52
C ASN A 86 -19.26 10.12 20.02
N LYS A 87 -18.46 10.77 19.17
CA LYS A 87 -18.49 10.57 17.73
C LYS A 87 -17.21 9.86 17.27
N PHE A 88 -17.38 8.97 16.29
CA PHE A 88 -16.26 8.30 15.65
C PHE A 88 -16.03 8.95 14.29
N THR A 89 -14.86 9.53 14.12
CA THR A 89 -14.44 10.12 12.84
C THR A 89 -13.12 9.53 12.43
N LYS A 90 -12.87 9.47 11.13
CA LYS A 90 -11.58 9.06 10.61
C LYS A 90 -10.73 10.28 10.34
N SER A 91 -9.47 10.24 10.78
CA SER A 91 -8.52 11.32 10.51
C SER A 91 -7.23 10.76 9.94
N LYS A 92 -6.58 11.55 9.10
CA LYS A 92 -5.28 11.19 8.52
C LYS A 92 -4.18 11.35 9.56
N LYS A 93 -3.30 10.35 9.65
CA LYS A 93 -2.12 10.41 10.50
C LYS A 93 -0.94 9.78 9.76
N PRO A 94 0.27 10.31 9.95
CA PRO A 94 1.46 9.63 9.44
C PRO A 94 1.53 8.19 9.95
N ILE A 95 1.98 7.26 9.09
CA ILE A 95 2.02 5.85 9.46
C ILE A 95 2.93 5.57 10.66
N TYR A 96 3.93 6.41 10.92
CA TYR A 96 4.81 6.24 12.07
C TYR A 96 4.09 6.39 13.43
N PHE A 97 2.84 6.88 13.46
CA PHE A 97 2.02 6.85 14.67
C PHE A 97 1.70 5.43 15.14
N LEU A 98 1.84 4.44 14.25
CA LEU A 98 1.60 3.04 14.61
C LEU A 98 2.84 2.42 15.27
N GLU A 99 3.21 2.91 16.44
CA GLU A 99 4.38 2.43 17.19
C GLU A 99 4.29 0.95 17.57
N ILE A 100 3.08 0.45 17.81
CA ILE A 100 2.85 -0.96 18.12
C ILE A 100 3.06 -1.88 16.92
N GLY A 101 3.24 -1.29 15.73
CA GLY A 101 3.33 -2.04 14.50
C GLY A 101 1.97 -2.33 13.89
N TYR A 102 2.00 -2.96 12.73
CA TYR A 102 0.81 -3.29 11.95
C TYR A 102 1.09 -4.54 11.13
N LYS A 103 0.05 -5.09 10.51
CA LYS A 103 0.16 -6.24 9.61
C LYS A 103 -0.42 -5.89 8.26
N ILE A 104 0.28 -6.28 7.18
CA ILE A 104 -0.19 -6.12 5.82
C ILE A 104 -1.16 -7.24 5.48
N LEU A 105 -2.34 -6.90 4.94
CA LEU A 105 -3.38 -7.84 4.54
C LEU A 105 -3.43 -8.05 3.04
N GLY A 106 -3.03 -7.06 2.27
CA GLY A 106 -3.09 -7.04 0.82
C GLY A 106 -2.87 -5.62 0.33
N ASN A 107 -3.39 -5.29 -0.83
CA ASN A 107 -3.31 -3.92 -1.35
C ASN A 107 -4.57 -3.57 -2.16
N ILE A 108 -4.78 -2.27 -2.38
CA ILE A 108 -5.99 -1.78 -3.05
C ILE A 108 -6.06 -2.15 -4.53
N PHE A 109 -4.95 -2.54 -5.15
CA PHE A 109 -4.87 -2.88 -6.57
C PHE A 109 -5.17 -4.35 -6.83
N GLU A 110 -4.58 -5.25 -6.03
CA GLU A 110 -4.75 -6.70 -6.17
C GLU A 110 -5.94 -7.24 -5.40
N ASN A 111 -6.34 -6.54 -4.33
CA ASN A 111 -7.38 -6.99 -3.43
C ASN A 111 -8.48 -5.93 -3.26
N PRO A 112 -9.13 -5.48 -4.35
CA PRO A 112 -10.16 -4.43 -4.26
C PRO A 112 -11.36 -4.85 -3.41
N ASN A 113 -11.62 -6.15 -3.26
CA ASN A 113 -12.67 -6.66 -2.39
C ASN A 113 -12.44 -6.26 -0.91
N LEU A 114 -11.20 -6.06 -0.49
CA LEU A 114 -10.91 -5.65 0.88
C LEU A 114 -11.36 -4.20 1.17
N ILE A 115 -11.46 -3.37 0.14
CA ILE A 115 -11.94 -2.00 0.28
C ILE A 115 -13.39 -2.00 0.80
N GLU A 116 -14.24 -2.86 0.23
CA GLU A 116 -15.62 -3.00 0.68
C GLU A 116 -15.70 -3.74 2.02
N GLU A 117 -14.95 -4.83 2.14
CA GLU A 117 -15.00 -5.67 3.35
C GLU A 117 -14.66 -4.88 4.61
N TYR A 118 -13.66 -4.02 4.56
CA TYR A 118 -13.22 -3.22 5.69
C TYR A 118 -13.71 -1.78 5.64
N ASN A 119 -14.59 -1.46 4.71
CA ASN A 119 -15.18 -0.12 4.55
C ASN A 119 -14.11 0.97 4.49
N LEU A 120 -13.12 0.79 3.63
CA LEU A 120 -11.99 1.71 3.51
C LEU A 120 -12.38 2.95 2.71
N GLU A 121 -11.90 4.11 3.19
CA GLU A 121 -12.00 5.37 2.46
C GLU A 121 -10.73 5.56 1.64
N VAL A 122 -10.74 5.09 0.40
CA VAL A 122 -9.58 5.20 -0.50
C VAL A 122 -9.59 6.59 -1.13
N VAL A 123 -8.42 7.25 -1.07
CA VAL A 123 -8.24 8.61 -1.60
C VAL A 123 -7.63 8.55 -2.99
#